data_d0759431313c06d599893ffda24fdcde
#
_entry.id   d0759431313c06d599893ffda24fdcde
#
_cell.length_a   1.000
_cell.length_b   1.000
_cell.length_c   1.000
_cell.angle_alpha   90.00
_cell.angle_beta   90.00
_cell.angle_gamma   90.00
#
_symmetry.space_group_name_H-M   'P 1'
#
loop_
_entity.id
_entity.type
_entity.pdbx_description
1 polymer ?
#
loop_
_entity_poly.entity_id
_entity_poly.type
_entity_poly.pdbx_seq_one_letter_code
_entity_poly.pdbx_strand_id
1 'polypeptide(L)'
;MAEKSQRNNILLAFFTITAVVIIVSVIGFFTLGEGPEIIQGQAEATEYRVSSKVPGRILHLLVEEGDKVKVGDTLAILEAPDVMAKLTQAQAAESAAQAMNEKAIRGTRQEQLQAAYEMWQKAKAGLEIAEKSYNRINRLYEQGVMSAQKRDEVKAQYDAMVSTEKAAKAQYTMAKNGAQREDKAMAAAQVERAKGAVAEVS
;
A
#
# COMPACT_ATOMS: atom_id res chain seq x y z
N MET A 1 86.11 84.06 18.23
CA MET A 1 84.67 84.13 18.68
C MET A 1 83.74 83.38 17.74
N ALA A 2 84.09 82.89 16.56
CA ALA A 2 83.22 82.21 15.63
C ALA A 2 82.88 80.74 15.96
N GLU A 3 83.71 80.01 16.61
CA GLU A 3 83.55 78.60 16.89
C GLU A 3 82.49 78.25 17.97
N LYS A 4 82.29 79.17 18.89
CA LYS A 4 81.25 79.01 19.96
C LYS A 4 79.85 79.22 19.45
N SER A 5 79.68 80.08 18.43
CA SER A 5 78.41 80.37 17.78
C SER A 5 77.95 79.20 16.92
N GLN A 6 78.85 78.54 16.18
CA GLN A 6 78.55 77.42 15.27
C GLN A 6 78.08 76.14 16.10
N ARG A 7 78.73 75.89 17.23
CA ARG A 7 78.36 74.75 18.16
C ARG A 7 76.99 74.98 18.80
N ASN A 8 76.67 76.23 19.13
CA ASN A 8 75.30 76.52 19.64
C ASN A 8 74.24 76.41 18.61
N ASN A 9 74.50 76.78 17.32
CA ASN A 9 73.52 76.59 16.25
C ASN A 9 73.30 75.11 15.88
N ILE A 10 74.36 74.27 15.97
CA ILE A 10 74.23 72.84 15.73
C ILE A 10 73.46 72.20 16.86
N LEU A 11 73.70 72.61 18.10
CA LEU A 11 72.93 72.10 19.27
C LEU A 11 71.43 72.57 19.18
N LEU A 12 71.18 73.79 18.73
CA LEU A 12 69.81 74.28 18.50
C LEU A 12 69.15 73.52 17.39
N ALA A 13 69.83 73.23 16.29
CA ALA A 13 69.30 72.45 15.18
C ALA A 13 68.99 70.98 15.62
N PHE A 14 69.82 70.40 16.41
CA PHE A 14 69.61 69.09 16.98
C PHE A 14 68.38 69.02 17.87
N PHE A 15 68.27 70.04 18.77
CA PHE A 15 67.11 70.13 19.68
C PHE A 15 65.79 70.34 18.91
N THR A 16 65.78 71.16 17.84
CA THR A 16 64.58 71.40 17.04
C THR A 16 64.17 70.16 16.28
N ILE A 17 65.11 69.39 15.72
CA ILE A 17 64.82 68.14 15.03
C ILE A 17 64.26 67.10 16.01
N THR A 18 64.86 66.99 17.20
CA THR A 18 64.39 66.05 18.24
C THR A 18 62.97 66.42 18.70
N ALA A 19 62.68 67.71 18.89
CA ALA A 19 61.36 68.19 19.26
C ALA A 19 60.31 67.88 18.16
N VAL A 20 60.64 68.04 16.89
CA VAL A 20 59.76 67.71 15.77
C VAL A 20 59.49 66.20 15.72
N VAL A 21 60.52 65.36 15.95
CA VAL A 21 60.34 63.87 15.95
C VAL A 21 59.42 63.47 17.10
N ILE A 22 59.58 64.05 18.29
CA ILE A 22 58.72 63.78 19.41
C ILE A 22 57.27 64.21 19.13
N ILE A 23 57.07 65.39 18.55
CA ILE A 23 55.72 65.88 18.19
C ILE A 23 55.08 64.95 17.17
N VAL A 24 55.79 64.56 16.11
CA VAL A 24 55.28 63.63 15.09
C VAL A 24 54.98 62.27 15.70
N SER A 25 55.83 61.75 16.62
CA SER A 25 55.57 60.50 17.30
C SER A 25 54.35 60.54 18.21
N VAL A 26 54.15 61.69 18.93
CA VAL A 26 52.93 61.88 19.76
C VAL A 26 51.67 61.99 18.93
N ILE A 27 51.74 62.73 17.82
CA ILE A 27 50.61 62.85 16.88
C ILE A 27 50.31 61.47 16.28
N GLY A 28 51.33 60.72 15.84
CA GLY A 28 51.20 59.37 15.30
C GLY A 28 50.56 58.43 16.34
N PHE A 29 51.00 58.52 17.59
CA PHE A 29 50.43 57.70 18.65
C PHE A 29 48.94 57.97 18.89
N PHE A 30 48.52 59.25 18.82
CA PHE A 30 47.13 59.64 19.01
C PHE A 30 46.26 59.42 17.77
N THR A 31 46.83 59.50 16.59
CA THR A 31 46.04 59.29 15.31
C THR A 31 46.01 57.88 14.83
N LEU A 32 46.98 57.03 15.19
CA LEU A 32 46.98 55.58 14.87
C LEU A 32 46.40 54.73 16.03
N GLY A 33 45.71 55.37 17.01
CA GLY A 33 44.99 54.66 18.04
C GLY A 33 43.96 53.69 17.38
N GLU A 34 43.92 52.44 17.90
CA GLU A 34 43.04 51.39 17.39
C GLU A 34 41.60 51.92 17.30
N GLY A 35 41.01 51.85 16.08
CA GLY A 35 39.61 52.16 15.90
C GLY A 35 38.72 51.25 16.72
N PRO A 36 37.47 51.60 17.00
CA PRO A 36 36.57 50.79 17.79
C PRO A 36 36.48 49.37 17.21
N GLU A 37 36.76 48.34 18.02
CA GLU A 37 36.60 46.95 17.68
C GLU A 37 35.11 46.68 17.42
N ILE A 38 34.76 46.54 16.12
CA ILE A 38 33.36 46.22 15.74
C ILE A 38 33.19 44.72 15.87
N ILE A 39 32.55 44.27 16.93
CA ILE A 39 32.15 42.88 17.10
C ILE A 39 30.92 42.64 16.20
N GLN A 40 31.12 41.97 15.07
CA GLN A 40 30.02 41.53 14.22
C GLN A 40 29.52 40.18 14.74
N GLY A 41 28.32 40.17 15.27
CA GLY A 41 27.58 38.95 15.62
C GLY A 41 26.63 38.57 14.48
N GLN A 42 26.68 37.34 14.01
CA GLN A 42 25.69 36.77 13.09
C GLN A 42 24.73 35.90 13.90
N ALA A 43 23.43 36.25 13.91
CA ALA A 43 22.43 35.43 14.52
C ALA A 43 21.99 34.38 13.48
N GLU A 44 22.30 33.12 13.72
CA GLU A 44 21.78 32.00 12.94
C GLU A 44 20.52 31.45 13.62
N ALA A 45 19.44 31.37 12.88
CA ALA A 45 18.23 30.67 13.29
C ALA A 45 18.07 29.37 12.47
N THR A 46 17.69 28.30 13.13
CA THR A 46 17.36 27.05 12.44
C THR A 46 16.05 27.21 11.70
N GLU A 47 16.09 27.17 10.38
CA GLU A 47 14.91 27.20 9.54
C GLU A 47 14.36 25.80 9.35
N TYR A 48 13.08 25.62 9.58
CA TYR A 48 12.35 24.39 9.28
C TYR A 48 11.43 24.62 8.10
N ARG A 49 11.67 23.94 7.00
CA ARG A 49 10.74 23.93 5.85
C ARG A 49 9.64 22.92 6.08
N VAL A 50 8.43 23.40 6.22
CA VAL A 50 7.24 22.57 6.27
C VAL A 50 6.76 22.34 4.83
N SER A 51 6.72 21.09 4.39
CA SER A 51 6.22 20.72 3.05
C SER A 51 5.24 19.56 3.16
N SER A 52 4.20 19.60 2.32
CA SER A 52 3.29 18.47 2.18
C SER A 52 3.97 17.29 1.46
N LYS A 53 3.67 16.07 1.89
CA LYS A 53 4.07 14.84 1.17
C LYS A 53 3.18 14.57 -0.05
N VAL A 54 2.00 15.19 -0.10
CA VAL A 54 1.00 14.97 -1.13
C VAL A 54 0.82 16.25 -1.94
N PRO A 55 0.83 16.20 -3.28
CA PRO A 55 0.51 17.35 -4.09
C PRO A 55 -0.95 17.74 -3.89
N GLY A 56 -1.19 19.03 -3.66
CA GLY A 56 -2.54 19.53 -3.42
C GLY A 56 -2.60 21.05 -3.56
N ARG A 57 -3.82 21.58 -3.55
CA ARG A 57 -4.09 23.00 -3.51
C ARG A 57 -4.33 23.41 -2.07
N ILE A 58 -3.76 24.54 -1.63
CA ILE A 58 -4.08 25.11 -0.32
C ILE A 58 -5.51 25.63 -0.36
N LEU A 59 -6.37 25.05 0.47
CA LEU A 59 -7.75 25.46 0.63
C LEU A 59 -7.85 26.60 1.65
N HIS A 60 -7.22 26.43 2.81
CA HIS A 60 -7.14 27.41 3.88
C HIS A 60 -5.75 27.45 4.47
N LEU A 61 -5.24 28.66 4.69
CA LEU A 61 -4.05 28.92 5.50
C LEU A 61 -4.55 29.42 6.87
N LEU A 62 -4.12 28.77 7.94
CA LEU A 62 -4.63 29.01 9.29
C LEU A 62 -3.66 29.82 10.16
N VAL A 63 -2.52 30.22 9.59
CA VAL A 63 -1.46 30.99 10.29
C VAL A 63 -1.02 32.17 9.44
N GLU A 64 -0.54 33.23 10.11
CA GLU A 64 0.00 34.42 9.48
C GLU A 64 1.49 34.60 9.85
N GLU A 65 2.17 35.50 9.13
CA GLU A 65 3.57 35.81 9.42
C GLU A 65 3.71 36.43 10.81
N GLY A 66 4.60 35.85 11.62
CA GLY A 66 4.83 36.25 13.01
C GLY A 66 4.15 35.39 14.04
N ASP A 67 3.30 34.46 13.65
CA ASP A 67 2.62 33.53 14.56
C ASP A 67 3.58 32.53 15.20
N LYS A 68 3.34 32.19 16.44
CA LYS A 68 4.07 31.16 17.18
C LYS A 68 3.37 29.83 17.02
N VAL A 69 4.02 28.91 16.29
CA VAL A 69 3.50 27.58 16.04
C VAL A 69 4.26 26.51 16.84
N LYS A 70 3.60 25.41 17.16
CA LYS A 70 4.14 24.26 17.88
C LYS A 70 3.99 23.00 17.04
N VAL A 71 4.73 21.97 17.39
CA VAL A 71 4.58 20.64 16.80
C VAL A 71 3.17 20.12 17.07
N GLY A 72 2.45 19.77 16.01
CA GLY A 72 1.05 19.33 16.07
C GLY A 72 0.01 20.37 15.67
N ASP A 73 0.41 21.65 15.52
CA ASP A 73 -0.51 22.69 15.06
C ASP A 73 -0.83 22.51 13.57
N THR A 74 -2.09 22.72 13.19
CA THR A 74 -2.54 22.70 11.81
C THR A 74 -2.25 24.05 11.16
N LEU A 75 -1.30 24.08 10.23
CA LEU A 75 -0.87 25.31 9.56
C LEU A 75 -1.70 25.63 8.33
N ALA A 76 -2.06 24.61 7.56
CA ALA A 76 -2.83 24.75 6.33
C ALA A 76 -3.70 23.52 6.08
N ILE A 77 -4.83 23.74 5.42
CA ILE A 77 -5.69 22.68 4.90
C ILE A 77 -5.48 22.58 3.40
N LEU A 78 -5.15 21.37 2.93
CA LEU A 78 -4.92 21.09 1.52
C LEU A 78 -6.12 20.36 0.91
N GLU A 79 -6.48 20.74 -0.30
CA GLU A 79 -7.41 19.99 -1.15
C GLU A 79 -6.61 19.19 -2.15
N ALA A 80 -6.80 17.88 -2.15
CA ALA A 80 -6.12 16.94 -3.06
C ALA A 80 -7.14 16.05 -3.76
N PRO A 81 -7.87 16.56 -4.77
CA PRO A 81 -8.95 15.82 -5.45
C PRO A 81 -8.45 14.54 -6.11
N ASP A 82 -7.23 14.53 -6.63
CA ASP A 82 -6.62 13.33 -7.25
C ASP A 82 -6.40 12.20 -6.23
N VAL A 83 -6.02 12.56 -5.00
CA VAL A 83 -5.86 11.58 -3.90
C VAL A 83 -7.20 11.04 -3.47
N MET A 84 -8.22 11.90 -3.35
CA MET A 84 -9.59 11.48 -3.03
C MET A 84 -10.17 10.57 -4.10
N ALA A 85 -9.92 10.85 -5.38
CA ALA A 85 -10.34 9.99 -6.49
C ALA A 85 -9.65 8.61 -6.43
N LYS A 86 -8.33 8.58 -6.17
CA LYS A 86 -7.57 7.34 -5.98
C LYS A 86 -8.06 6.54 -4.77
N LEU A 87 -8.34 7.21 -3.65
CA LEU A 87 -8.92 6.56 -2.47
C LEU A 87 -10.26 5.92 -2.78
N THR A 88 -11.16 6.66 -3.45
CA THR A 88 -12.47 6.14 -3.87
C THR A 88 -12.32 4.93 -4.80
N GLN A 89 -11.39 4.98 -5.74
CA GLN A 89 -11.09 3.86 -6.65
C GLN A 89 -10.56 2.65 -5.88
N ALA A 90 -9.64 2.85 -4.93
CA ALA A 90 -9.10 1.76 -4.11
C ALA A 90 -10.20 1.13 -3.22
N GLN A 91 -11.07 1.93 -2.61
CA GLN A 91 -12.21 1.45 -1.83
C GLN A 91 -13.23 0.67 -2.70
N ALA A 92 -13.48 1.12 -3.92
CA ALA A 92 -14.33 0.37 -4.85
C ALA A 92 -13.70 -0.99 -5.23
N ALA A 93 -12.38 -1.03 -5.45
CA ALA A 93 -11.65 -2.27 -5.70
C ALA A 93 -11.67 -3.22 -4.49
N GLU A 94 -11.55 -2.70 -3.28
CA GLU A 94 -11.70 -3.48 -2.04
C GLU A 94 -13.10 -4.08 -1.92
N SER A 95 -14.13 -3.28 -2.13
CA SER A 95 -15.53 -3.74 -2.10
C SER A 95 -15.80 -4.84 -3.14
N ALA A 96 -15.25 -4.70 -4.35
CA ALA A 96 -15.34 -5.74 -5.38
C ALA A 96 -14.63 -7.03 -4.99
N ALA A 97 -13.42 -6.93 -4.40
CA ALA A 97 -12.68 -8.09 -3.91
C ALA A 97 -13.40 -8.78 -2.74
N GLN A 98 -14.00 -8.03 -1.82
CA GLN A 98 -14.82 -8.57 -0.73
C GLN A 98 -16.04 -9.32 -1.27
N ALA A 99 -16.77 -8.76 -2.26
CA ALA A 99 -17.90 -9.42 -2.88
C ALA A 99 -17.51 -10.74 -3.60
N MET A 100 -16.31 -10.77 -4.23
CA MET A 100 -15.77 -12.00 -4.83
C MET A 100 -15.42 -13.06 -3.77
N ASN A 101 -14.82 -12.65 -2.67
CA ASN A 101 -14.49 -13.54 -1.56
C ASN A 101 -15.76 -14.11 -0.91
N GLU A 102 -16.76 -13.29 -0.66
CA GLU A 102 -18.05 -13.76 -0.14
C GLU A 102 -18.71 -14.76 -1.09
N LYS A 103 -18.66 -14.51 -2.40
CA LYS A 103 -19.17 -15.44 -3.42
C LYS A 103 -18.42 -16.79 -3.36
N ALA A 104 -17.09 -16.77 -3.22
CA ALA A 104 -16.28 -17.99 -3.11
C ALA A 104 -16.57 -18.77 -1.80
N ILE A 105 -16.78 -18.06 -0.70
CA ILE A 105 -17.14 -18.65 0.62
C ILE A 105 -18.55 -19.23 0.57
N ARG A 106 -19.51 -18.50 0.04
CA ARG A 106 -20.92 -18.92 -0.07
C ARG A 106 -21.09 -20.14 -0.95
N GLY A 107 -20.22 -20.32 -1.94
CA GLY A 107 -20.19 -21.48 -2.82
C GLY A 107 -21.35 -21.54 -3.79
N THR A 108 -21.81 -22.77 -4.09
CA THR A 108 -22.88 -23.02 -5.07
C THR A 108 -24.21 -22.51 -4.54
N ARG A 109 -25.02 -21.92 -5.43
CA ARG A 109 -26.38 -21.48 -5.09
C ARG A 109 -27.26 -22.67 -4.69
N GLN A 110 -28.16 -22.46 -3.73
CA GLN A 110 -29.05 -23.50 -3.20
C GLN A 110 -29.89 -24.17 -4.31
N GLU A 111 -30.37 -23.39 -5.28
CA GLU A 111 -31.15 -23.91 -6.41
C GLU A 111 -30.32 -24.85 -7.29
N GLN A 112 -29.04 -24.51 -7.52
CA GLN A 112 -28.12 -25.37 -8.31
C GLN A 112 -27.78 -26.64 -7.55
N LEU A 113 -27.59 -26.56 -6.24
CA LEU A 113 -27.34 -27.70 -5.37
C LEU A 113 -28.57 -28.64 -5.36
N GLN A 114 -29.77 -28.09 -5.23
CA GLN A 114 -31.01 -28.85 -5.26
C GLN A 114 -31.22 -29.51 -6.63
N ALA A 115 -30.99 -28.80 -7.72
CA ALA A 115 -31.10 -29.38 -9.07
C ALA A 115 -30.13 -30.55 -9.30
N ALA A 116 -28.88 -30.43 -8.82
CA ALA A 116 -27.90 -31.52 -8.89
C ALA A 116 -28.32 -32.71 -8.01
N TYR A 117 -28.90 -32.46 -6.85
CA TYR A 117 -29.43 -33.50 -5.95
C TYR A 117 -30.58 -34.27 -6.62
N GLU A 118 -31.56 -33.57 -7.18
CA GLU A 118 -32.69 -34.20 -7.87
C GLU A 118 -32.23 -35.03 -9.10
N MET A 119 -31.24 -34.54 -9.82
CA MET A 119 -30.65 -35.29 -10.93
C MET A 119 -29.98 -36.58 -10.45
N TRP A 120 -29.26 -36.52 -9.34
CA TRP A 120 -28.71 -37.72 -8.73
C TRP A 120 -29.81 -38.67 -8.22
N GLN A 121 -30.88 -38.19 -7.58
CA GLN A 121 -32.02 -39.04 -7.14
C GLN A 121 -32.69 -39.72 -8.34
N LYS A 122 -32.89 -39.01 -9.44
CA LYS A 122 -33.42 -39.58 -10.71
C LYS A 122 -32.52 -40.70 -11.24
N ALA A 123 -31.22 -40.48 -11.29
CA ALA A 123 -30.25 -41.50 -11.75
C ALA A 123 -30.24 -42.71 -10.82
N LYS A 124 -30.32 -42.51 -9.51
CA LYS A 124 -30.42 -43.58 -8.50
C LYS A 124 -31.69 -44.41 -8.69
N ALA A 125 -32.83 -43.80 -8.90
CA ALA A 125 -34.08 -44.51 -9.18
C ALA A 125 -33.99 -45.34 -10.49
N GLY A 126 -33.35 -44.78 -11.52
CA GLY A 126 -33.08 -45.51 -12.77
C GLY A 126 -32.18 -46.72 -12.56
N LEU A 127 -31.11 -46.57 -11.77
CA LEU A 127 -30.22 -47.68 -11.37
C LEU A 127 -30.98 -48.78 -10.65
N GLU A 128 -31.81 -48.46 -9.68
CA GLU A 128 -32.61 -49.43 -8.91
C GLU A 128 -33.52 -50.29 -9.81
N ILE A 129 -34.17 -49.63 -10.82
CA ILE A 129 -35.01 -50.36 -11.79
C ILE A 129 -34.15 -51.30 -12.65
N ALA A 130 -33.00 -50.83 -13.14
CA ALA A 130 -32.08 -51.64 -13.96
C ALA A 130 -31.52 -52.81 -13.17
N GLU A 131 -31.14 -52.58 -11.90
CA GLU A 131 -30.67 -53.65 -10.97
C GLU A 131 -31.71 -54.74 -10.74
N LYS A 132 -32.95 -54.32 -10.44
CA LYS A 132 -34.06 -55.28 -10.29
C LYS A 132 -34.32 -56.07 -11.54
N SER A 133 -34.24 -55.44 -12.70
CA SER A 133 -34.40 -56.10 -14.02
C SER A 133 -33.26 -57.10 -14.27
N TYR A 134 -32.00 -56.69 -14.06
CA TYR A 134 -30.83 -57.55 -14.21
C TYR A 134 -30.92 -58.78 -13.28
N ASN A 135 -31.20 -58.57 -11.99
CA ASN A 135 -31.29 -59.63 -11.02
C ASN A 135 -32.43 -60.65 -11.36
N ARG A 136 -33.52 -60.18 -11.89
CA ARG A 136 -34.61 -61.03 -12.37
C ARG A 136 -34.19 -61.85 -13.59
N ILE A 137 -33.65 -61.24 -14.62
CA ILE A 137 -33.24 -61.93 -15.85
C ILE A 137 -32.09 -62.89 -15.59
N ASN A 138 -31.12 -62.51 -14.71
CA ASN A 138 -30.02 -63.39 -14.35
C ASN A 138 -30.49 -64.66 -13.66
N ARG A 139 -31.45 -64.59 -12.76
CA ARG A 139 -32.07 -65.78 -12.11
C ARG A 139 -32.77 -66.67 -13.14
N LEU A 140 -33.51 -66.08 -14.11
CA LEU A 140 -34.23 -66.84 -15.15
C LEU A 140 -33.20 -67.46 -16.13
N TYR A 141 -32.08 -66.85 -16.36
CA TYR A 141 -30.97 -67.46 -17.14
C TYR A 141 -30.34 -68.65 -16.40
N GLU A 142 -30.09 -68.52 -15.10
CA GLU A 142 -29.59 -69.62 -14.28
C GLU A 142 -30.55 -70.82 -14.25
N GLN A 143 -31.86 -70.60 -14.37
CA GLN A 143 -32.90 -71.62 -14.48
C GLN A 143 -33.08 -72.19 -15.90
N GLY A 144 -32.28 -71.71 -16.88
CA GLY A 144 -32.36 -72.14 -18.29
C GLY A 144 -33.56 -71.56 -19.05
N VAL A 145 -34.31 -70.60 -18.53
CA VAL A 145 -35.51 -70.00 -19.12
C VAL A 145 -35.20 -68.87 -20.10
N MET A 146 -34.07 -68.14 -19.86
CA MET A 146 -33.62 -66.98 -20.68
C MET A 146 -32.32 -67.27 -21.42
N SER A 147 -32.15 -66.63 -22.62
CA SER A 147 -30.90 -66.71 -23.36
C SER A 147 -29.78 -65.93 -22.74
N ALA A 148 -28.50 -66.33 -23.01
CA ALA A 148 -27.33 -65.56 -22.61
C ALA A 148 -27.31 -64.17 -23.25
N GLN A 149 -27.76 -64.06 -24.50
CA GLN A 149 -27.86 -62.73 -25.15
C GLN A 149 -28.75 -61.76 -24.40
N LYS A 150 -29.92 -62.21 -23.87
CA LYS A 150 -30.87 -61.36 -23.13
C LYS A 150 -30.29 -60.95 -21.76
N ARG A 151 -29.58 -61.89 -21.10
CA ARG A 151 -28.86 -61.54 -19.87
C ARG A 151 -27.79 -60.51 -20.11
N ASP A 152 -26.97 -60.61 -21.15
CA ASP A 152 -25.88 -59.69 -21.45
C ASP A 152 -26.40 -58.30 -21.89
N GLU A 153 -27.51 -58.22 -22.62
CA GLU A 153 -28.20 -56.98 -22.96
C GLU A 153 -28.63 -56.24 -21.69
N VAL A 154 -29.32 -56.89 -20.78
CA VAL A 154 -29.82 -56.28 -19.53
C VAL A 154 -28.68 -55.96 -18.56
N LYS A 155 -27.61 -56.76 -18.57
CA LYS A 155 -26.39 -56.43 -17.84
C LYS A 155 -25.72 -55.15 -18.38
N ALA A 156 -25.58 -55.02 -19.68
CA ALA A 156 -25.00 -53.78 -20.28
C ALA A 156 -25.84 -52.55 -19.91
N GLN A 157 -27.19 -52.68 -19.89
CA GLN A 157 -28.09 -51.63 -19.46
C GLN A 157 -27.92 -51.28 -17.97
N TYR A 158 -27.77 -52.27 -17.09
CA TYR A 158 -27.44 -52.06 -15.68
C TYR A 158 -26.10 -51.36 -15.49
N ASP A 159 -25.04 -51.80 -16.18
CA ASP A 159 -23.70 -51.19 -16.13
C ASP A 159 -23.69 -49.74 -16.60
N ALA A 160 -24.52 -49.42 -17.63
CA ALA A 160 -24.72 -48.04 -18.09
C ALA A 160 -25.42 -47.18 -17.03
N MET A 161 -26.43 -47.70 -16.32
CA MET A 161 -27.10 -46.97 -15.23
C MET A 161 -26.21 -46.78 -14.00
N VAL A 162 -25.32 -47.74 -13.68
CA VAL A 162 -24.28 -47.56 -12.63
C VAL A 162 -23.37 -46.40 -12.99
N SER A 163 -22.94 -46.30 -14.24
CA SER A 163 -22.09 -45.20 -14.70
C SER A 163 -22.82 -43.84 -14.64
N THR A 164 -24.11 -43.85 -15.03
CA THR A 164 -24.93 -42.63 -14.99
C THR A 164 -25.16 -42.14 -13.56
N GLU A 165 -25.44 -43.05 -12.62
CA GLU A 165 -25.59 -42.70 -11.18
C GLU A 165 -24.27 -42.13 -10.63
N LYS A 166 -23.13 -42.76 -10.90
CA LYS A 166 -21.82 -42.28 -10.46
C LYS A 166 -21.52 -40.86 -10.99
N ALA A 167 -21.83 -40.60 -12.27
CA ALA A 167 -21.65 -39.28 -12.86
C ALA A 167 -22.53 -38.21 -12.21
N ALA A 168 -23.83 -38.52 -12.01
CA ALA A 168 -24.75 -37.61 -11.35
C ALA A 168 -24.36 -37.34 -9.87
N LYS A 169 -23.90 -38.38 -9.16
CA LYS A 169 -23.38 -38.27 -7.77
C LYS A 169 -22.13 -37.38 -7.73
N ALA A 170 -21.22 -37.53 -8.67
CA ALA A 170 -20.02 -36.69 -8.76
C ALA A 170 -20.39 -35.20 -8.97
N GLN A 171 -21.37 -34.91 -9.86
CA GLN A 171 -21.88 -33.55 -10.06
C GLN A 171 -22.50 -32.97 -8.79
N TYR A 172 -23.34 -33.74 -8.08
CA TYR A 172 -23.89 -33.31 -6.81
C TYR A 172 -22.78 -33.04 -5.78
N THR A 173 -21.78 -33.90 -5.70
CA THR A 173 -20.66 -33.74 -4.76
C THR A 173 -19.83 -32.50 -5.08
N MET A 174 -19.57 -32.21 -6.35
CA MET A 174 -18.91 -30.98 -6.78
C MET A 174 -19.74 -29.74 -6.39
N ALA A 175 -21.04 -29.77 -6.67
CA ALA A 175 -21.94 -28.67 -6.31
C ALA A 175 -21.97 -28.46 -4.77
N LYS A 176 -22.02 -29.54 -4.02
CA LYS A 176 -22.03 -29.51 -2.53
C LYS A 176 -20.73 -28.97 -1.95
N ASN A 177 -19.58 -29.32 -2.48
CA ASN A 177 -18.27 -28.86 -2.01
C ASN A 177 -18.03 -27.40 -2.35
N GLY A 178 -18.69 -26.86 -3.40
CA GLY A 178 -18.55 -25.47 -3.82
C GLY A 178 -17.16 -25.15 -4.37
N ALA A 179 -16.71 -23.92 -4.18
CA ALA A 179 -15.38 -23.47 -4.62
C ALA A 179 -14.26 -24.26 -3.91
N GLN A 180 -13.19 -24.55 -4.64
CA GLN A 180 -12.01 -25.25 -4.13
C GLN A 180 -11.30 -24.41 -3.06
N ARG A 181 -10.49 -25.06 -2.23
CA ARG A 181 -9.73 -24.34 -1.16
C ARG A 181 -8.80 -23.28 -1.74
N GLU A 182 -8.23 -23.58 -2.89
CA GLU A 182 -7.33 -22.72 -3.65
C GLU A 182 -8.06 -21.47 -4.14
N ASP A 183 -9.27 -21.61 -4.67
CA ASP A 183 -10.11 -20.49 -5.12
C ASP A 183 -10.48 -19.55 -3.96
N LYS A 184 -10.81 -20.14 -2.80
CA LYS A 184 -11.10 -19.36 -1.57
C LYS A 184 -9.86 -18.63 -1.08
N ALA A 185 -8.69 -19.29 -1.10
CA ALA A 185 -7.43 -18.67 -0.71
C ALA A 185 -7.04 -17.53 -1.65
N MET A 186 -7.21 -17.71 -2.98
CA MET A 186 -6.96 -16.64 -3.96
C MET A 186 -7.91 -15.46 -3.75
N ALA A 187 -9.20 -15.70 -3.52
CA ALA A 187 -10.17 -14.64 -3.25
C ALA A 187 -9.84 -13.87 -1.96
N ALA A 188 -9.43 -14.56 -0.89
CA ALA A 188 -8.99 -13.93 0.35
C ALA A 188 -7.71 -13.09 0.15
N ALA A 189 -6.73 -13.62 -0.58
CA ALA A 189 -5.49 -12.88 -0.90
C ALA A 189 -5.78 -11.61 -1.74
N GLN A 190 -6.78 -11.66 -2.62
CA GLN A 190 -7.23 -10.50 -3.40
C GLN A 190 -7.79 -9.39 -2.49
N VAL A 191 -8.55 -9.75 -1.45
CA VAL A 191 -9.05 -8.79 -0.45
C VAL A 191 -7.90 -8.12 0.29
N GLU A 192 -6.92 -8.89 0.76
CA GLU A 192 -5.76 -8.35 1.48
C GLU A 192 -4.92 -7.41 0.58
N ARG A 193 -4.76 -7.75 -0.70
CA ARG A 193 -4.10 -6.86 -1.67
C ARG A 193 -4.87 -5.55 -1.87
N ALA A 194 -6.19 -5.62 -1.98
CA ALA A 194 -7.03 -4.43 -2.14
C ALA A 194 -7.01 -3.53 -0.89
N LYS A 195 -7.01 -4.11 0.32
CA LYS A 195 -6.83 -3.37 1.58
C LYS A 195 -5.47 -2.67 1.63
N GLY A 196 -4.41 -3.35 1.18
CA GLY A 196 -3.07 -2.75 1.07
C GLY A 196 -3.07 -1.50 0.18
N ALA A 197 -3.78 -1.56 -0.97
CA ALA A 197 -3.91 -0.41 -1.87
C ALA A 197 -4.69 0.76 -1.24
N VAL A 198 -5.72 0.49 -0.42
CA VAL A 198 -6.42 1.53 0.35
C VAL A 198 -5.50 2.15 1.39
N ALA A 199 -4.73 1.34 2.12
CA ALA A 199 -3.80 1.83 3.13
C ALA A 199 -2.62 2.64 2.55
N GLU A 200 -2.25 2.40 1.28
CA GLU A 200 -1.21 3.18 0.59
C GLU A 200 -1.69 4.61 0.27
N VAL A 201 -2.99 4.78 0.06
CA VAL A 201 -3.59 6.07 -0.35
C VAL A 201 -4.16 6.85 0.84
N SER A 202 -4.47 6.19 1.97
CA SER A 202 -4.99 6.79 3.18
C SER A 202 -3.86 7.33 4.08
#